data_281b16264beab301c8230baf1d4b7df3
#
_entry.id   281b16264beab301c8230baf1d4b7df3
#
_cell.length_a   1.000
_cell.length_b   1.000
_cell.length_c   1.000
_cell.angle_alpha   90.00
_cell.angle_beta   90.00
_cell.angle_gamma   90.00
#
_symmetry.space_group_name_H-M   'P 1'
#
loop_
_entity.id
_entity.type
_entity.pdbx_description
1 polymer ?
#
loop_
_entity_poly.entity_id
_entity_poly.type
_entity_poly.pdbx_seq_one_letter_code
_entity_poly.pdbx_strand_id
1 'polypeptide(L)'
;IREIEEMLGIQIKKVITSVPSYYADYVMIKGQADLNLGEGESITGQDVSDLLNLAIKSKNIGDKEMITVVPVDFTLDGKKGIKDPKGMVGKNLSVRAIMVLTPKKNIYSVVSLLENVGLEVIDVSLNNIGDINSIREKYAKEQVGAIINIGSETTTVSLYNKGIIVKSSIIGLGGKNIDNDI
;
A
#
# COMPACT_ATOMS: atom_id res chain seq x y z
N ILE A 1 15.85 -19.89 -7.10
CA ILE A 1 15.00 -19.79 -8.30
C ILE A 1 15.18 -21.02 -9.16
N ARG A 2 16.41 -21.36 -9.59
CA ARG A 2 16.68 -22.52 -10.45
C ARG A 2 16.08 -23.83 -9.91
N GLU A 3 16.23 -24.12 -8.62
CA GLU A 3 15.64 -25.30 -8.00
C GLU A 3 14.11 -25.33 -8.13
N ILE A 4 13.45 -24.16 -7.99
CA ILE A 4 12.00 -24.05 -8.15
C ILE A 4 11.60 -24.23 -9.62
N GLU A 5 12.36 -23.64 -10.54
CA GLU A 5 12.13 -23.79 -11.98
C GLU A 5 12.27 -25.27 -12.42
N GLU A 6 13.28 -25.97 -11.93
CA GLU A 6 13.49 -27.40 -12.17
C GLU A 6 12.36 -28.25 -11.59
N MET A 7 11.93 -27.95 -10.35
CA MET A 7 10.83 -28.67 -9.70
C MET A 7 9.48 -28.48 -10.43
N LEU A 8 9.23 -27.29 -10.96
CA LEU A 8 7.96 -26.95 -11.60
C LEU A 8 7.95 -27.12 -13.12
N GLY A 9 9.12 -27.33 -13.73
CA GLY A 9 9.27 -27.43 -15.19
C GLY A 9 8.92 -26.12 -15.92
N ILE A 10 9.11 -24.97 -15.28
CA ILE A 10 8.80 -23.63 -15.82
C ILE A 10 10.01 -22.71 -15.74
N GLN A 11 10.01 -21.63 -16.52
CA GLN A 11 10.98 -20.55 -16.42
C GLN A 11 10.31 -19.33 -15.77
N ILE A 12 10.89 -18.84 -14.68
CA ILE A 12 10.44 -17.64 -13.97
C ILE A 12 11.17 -16.43 -14.56
N LYS A 13 10.43 -15.54 -15.22
CA LYS A 13 10.98 -14.31 -15.81
C LYS A 13 10.52 -13.05 -15.10
N LYS A 14 9.33 -13.07 -14.49
CA LYS A 14 8.67 -11.92 -13.87
C LYS A 14 8.36 -12.22 -12.42
N VAL A 15 8.60 -11.24 -11.55
CA VAL A 15 8.37 -11.38 -10.12
C VAL A 15 7.71 -10.14 -9.55
N ILE A 16 6.91 -10.34 -8.53
CA ILE A 16 6.50 -9.31 -7.58
C ILE A 16 7.36 -9.47 -6.35
N THR A 17 7.92 -8.40 -5.83
CA THR A 17 8.76 -8.43 -4.64
C THR A 17 8.20 -7.58 -3.53
N SER A 18 8.56 -7.88 -2.30
CA SER A 18 8.28 -7.01 -1.18
C SER A 18 9.59 -6.52 -0.55
N VAL A 19 9.55 -5.28 -0.07
CA VAL A 19 10.66 -4.67 0.67
C VAL A 19 10.24 -4.44 2.11
N PRO A 20 11.22 -4.41 3.05
CA PRO A 20 10.93 -4.09 4.44
C PRO A 20 10.26 -2.72 4.57
N SER A 21 9.36 -2.58 5.54
CA SER A 21 8.67 -1.32 5.83
C SER A 21 9.53 -0.32 6.63
N TYR A 22 10.87 -0.45 6.60
CA TYR A 22 11.80 0.46 7.26
C TYR A 22 11.66 1.89 6.72
N TYR A 23 11.42 2.82 7.62
CA TYR A 23 11.25 4.24 7.30
C TYR A 23 10.12 4.53 6.31
N ALA A 24 9.14 3.63 6.21
CA ALA A 24 7.95 3.87 5.42
C ALA A 24 7.05 4.91 6.10
N ASP A 25 6.53 5.85 5.32
CA ASP A 25 5.56 6.83 5.77
C ASP A 25 4.16 6.45 5.28
N TYR A 26 3.19 6.67 6.15
CA TYR A 26 1.76 6.51 5.87
C TYR A 26 1.13 7.89 5.98
N VAL A 27 0.95 8.55 4.84
CA VAL A 27 0.56 9.96 4.77
C VAL A 27 -0.89 10.09 4.36
N MET A 28 -1.72 10.70 5.21
CA MET A 28 -3.08 11.05 4.83
C MET A 28 -3.04 12.16 3.76
N ILE A 29 -3.64 11.87 2.62
CA ILE A 29 -3.85 12.83 1.53
C ILE A 29 -5.34 13.05 1.29
N LYS A 30 -5.67 14.20 0.73
CA LYS A 30 -7.04 14.58 0.38
C LYS A 30 -7.05 15.18 -1.02
N GLY A 31 -8.07 14.85 -1.77
CA GLY A 31 -8.36 15.45 -3.07
C GLY A 31 -9.82 15.85 -3.15
N GLN A 32 -10.10 16.84 -3.96
CA GLN A 32 -11.46 17.30 -4.27
C GLN A 32 -11.51 17.73 -5.72
N ALA A 33 -12.58 17.37 -6.40
CA ALA A 33 -12.86 17.76 -7.76
C ALA A 33 -14.34 18.04 -7.96
N ASP A 34 -14.63 19.03 -8.76
CA ASP A 34 -15.97 19.25 -9.30
C ASP A 34 -16.12 18.42 -10.58
N LEU A 35 -17.13 17.58 -10.60
CA LEU A 35 -17.40 16.69 -11.72
C LEU A 35 -18.33 17.40 -12.71
N ASN A 36 -17.91 17.47 -13.97
CA ASN A 36 -18.71 18.00 -15.06
C ASN A 36 -19.45 16.86 -15.77
N LEU A 37 -20.31 16.16 -15.01
CA LEU A 37 -21.11 15.06 -15.57
C LEU A 37 -22.28 15.63 -16.39
N GLY A 38 -22.50 15.04 -17.57
CA GLY A 38 -23.67 15.30 -18.39
C GLY A 38 -24.96 14.76 -17.75
N GLU A 39 -26.09 15.12 -18.32
CA GLU A 39 -27.40 14.65 -17.87
C GLU A 39 -27.49 13.12 -18.02
N GLY A 40 -27.70 12.41 -16.90
CA GLY A 40 -27.75 10.94 -16.85
C GLY A 40 -26.38 10.24 -16.72
N GLU A 41 -25.27 10.98 -16.71
CA GLU A 41 -23.95 10.39 -16.50
C GLU A 41 -23.66 10.10 -15.02
N SER A 42 -22.87 9.05 -14.79
CA SER A 42 -22.45 8.63 -13.46
C SER A 42 -20.92 8.62 -13.32
N ILE A 43 -20.45 8.70 -12.09
CA ILE A 43 -19.02 8.66 -11.76
C ILE A 43 -18.41 7.37 -12.30
N THR A 44 -17.32 7.52 -13.04
CA THR A 44 -16.56 6.43 -13.65
C THR A 44 -15.31 6.07 -12.83
N GLY A 45 -14.66 4.96 -13.19
CA GLY A 45 -13.34 4.62 -12.65
C GLY A 45 -12.27 5.65 -13.01
N GLN A 46 -12.41 6.33 -14.16
CA GLN A 46 -11.48 7.38 -14.58
C GLN A 46 -11.59 8.61 -13.66
N ASP A 47 -12.80 9.06 -13.33
CA ASP A 47 -13.01 10.18 -12.41
C ASP A 47 -12.38 9.92 -11.04
N VAL A 48 -12.51 8.68 -10.54
CA VAL A 48 -11.87 8.26 -9.28
C VAL A 48 -10.35 8.29 -9.40
N SER A 49 -9.79 7.80 -10.50
CA SER A 49 -8.35 7.80 -10.75
C SER A 49 -7.79 9.23 -10.85
N ASP A 50 -8.48 10.11 -11.55
CA ASP A 50 -8.07 11.51 -11.72
C ASP A 50 -8.11 12.26 -10.39
N LEU A 51 -9.14 12.03 -9.57
CA LEU A 51 -9.23 12.57 -8.23
C LEU A 51 -8.08 12.09 -7.31
N LEU A 52 -7.72 10.80 -7.36
CA LEU A 52 -6.59 10.27 -6.62
C LEU A 52 -5.27 10.88 -7.11
N ASN A 53 -5.07 11.03 -8.42
CA ASN A 53 -3.90 11.69 -9.00
C ASN A 53 -3.78 13.16 -8.55
N LEU A 54 -4.89 13.86 -8.44
CA LEU A 54 -4.94 15.22 -7.87
C LEU A 54 -4.48 15.23 -6.40
N ALA A 55 -4.99 14.29 -5.60
CA ALA A 55 -4.60 14.14 -4.20
C ALA A 55 -3.09 13.84 -4.04
N ILE A 56 -2.54 12.95 -4.89
CA ILE A 56 -1.12 12.61 -4.90
C ILE A 56 -0.25 13.83 -5.23
N LYS A 57 -0.58 14.56 -6.29
CA LYS A 57 0.15 15.76 -6.73
C LYS A 57 0.17 16.88 -5.70
N SER A 58 -0.76 16.90 -4.76
CA SER A 58 -0.80 17.89 -3.68
C SER A 58 0.33 17.76 -2.65
N LYS A 59 1.10 16.66 -2.69
CA LYS A 59 2.18 16.37 -1.73
C LYS A 59 3.54 16.30 -2.40
N ASN A 60 4.51 16.96 -1.78
CA ASN A 60 5.91 16.76 -2.11
C ASN A 60 6.41 15.51 -1.37
N ILE A 61 6.90 14.52 -2.11
CA ILE A 61 7.40 13.24 -1.57
C ILE A 61 8.92 13.21 -1.37
N GLY A 62 9.63 14.27 -1.80
CA GLY A 62 11.09 14.39 -1.67
C GLY A 62 11.85 13.25 -2.36
N ASP A 63 12.76 12.63 -1.62
CA ASP A 63 13.60 11.50 -2.06
C ASP A 63 12.96 10.12 -1.87
N LYS A 64 11.66 10.09 -1.55
CA LYS A 64 10.91 8.85 -1.37
C LYS A 64 10.24 8.40 -2.67
N GLU A 65 9.90 7.14 -2.70
CA GLU A 65 9.09 6.52 -3.77
C GLU A 65 7.72 6.16 -3.21
N MET A 66 6.70 6.32 -4.04
CA MET A 66 5.33 5.92 -3.70
C MET A 66 5.14 4.44 -4.02
N ILE A 67 4.78 3.67 -3.00
CA ILE A 67 4.46 2.25 -3.13
C ILE A 67 3.01 2.07 -3.58
N THR A 68 2.08 2.74 -2.90
CA THR A 68 0.65 2.63 -3.20
C THR A 68 -0.14 3.79 -2.61
N VAL A 69 -1.35 3.95 -3.09
CA VAL A 69 -2.36 4.85 -2.50
C VAL A 69 -3.63 4.06 -2.25
N VAL A 70 -4.09 4.09 -1.01
CA VAL A 70 -5.28 3.34 -0.59
C VAL A 70 -6.38 4.33 -0.20
N PRO A 71 -7.49 4.40 -0.94
CA PRO A 71 -8.65 5.20 -0.56
C PRO A 71 -9.22 4.72 0.78
N VAL A 72 -9.45 5.66 1.69
CA VAL A 72 -10.11 5.40 2.99
C VAL A 72 -11.61 5.54 2.82
N ASP A 73 -12.05 6.67 2.29
CA ASP A 73 -13.43 6.96 1.95
C ASP A 73 -13.55 8.13 0.95
N PHE A 74 -14.73 8.22 0.38
CA PHE A 74 -15.13 9.33 -0.48
C PHE A 74 -16.29 10.10 0.16
N THR A 75 -16.41 11.35 -0.27
CA THR A 75 -17.55 12.22 0.03
C THR A 75 -18.10 12.74 -1.28
N LEU A 76 -19.41 12.56 -1.52
CA LEU A 76 -20.11 13.03 -2.71
C LEU A 76 -21.22 13.98 -2.29
N ASP A 77 -21.17 15.24 -2.75
CA ASP A 77 -22.13 16.30 -2.43
C ASP A 77 -22.42 16.39 -0.91
N GLY A 78 -21.37 16.28 -0.08
CA GLY A 78 -21.45 16.32 1.37
C GLY A 78 -21.81 14.99 2.06
N LYS A 79 -22.23 13.96 1.33
CA LYS A 79 -22.49 12.62 1.88
C LYS A 79 -21.15 11.88 2.07
N LYS A 80 -20.78 11.67 3.33
CA LYS A 80 -19.50 11.08 3.74
C LYS A 80 -19.54 9.54 3.83
N GLY A 81 -18.35 8.93 3.86
CA GLY A 81 -18.18 7.50 4.17
C GLY A 81 -18.50 6.55 3.01
N ILE A 82 -18.56 7.06 1.80
CA ILE A 82 -18.74 6.25 0.59
C ILE A 82 -17.48 5.44 0.35
N LYS A 83 -17.60 4.14 0.13
CA LYS A 83 -16.47 3.24 -0.13
C LYS A 83 -16.10 3.18 -1.60
N ASP A 84 -17.10 3.12 -2.48
CA ASP A 84 -16.92 3.18 -3.92
C ASP A 84 -17.97 4.13 -4.52
N PRO A 85 -17.56 5.26 -5.10
CA PRO A 85 -18.48 6.22 -5.69
C PRO A 85 -18.88 5.89 -7.13
N LYS A 86 -18.28 4.85 -7.76
CA LYS A 86 -18.58 4.48 -9.16
C LYS A 86 -20.06 4.16 -9.35
N GLY A 87 -20.62 4.66 -10.42
CA GLY A 87 -22.05 4.50 -10.74
C GLY A 87 -22.98 5.47 -9.99
N MET A 88 -22.46 6.26 -9.06
CA MET A 88 -23.24 7.31 -8.38
C MET A 88 -23.29 8.59 -9.24
N VAL A 89 -24.31 9.41 -9.02
CA VAL A 89 -24.48 10.71 -9.67
C VAL A 89 -24.27 11.80 -8.62
N GLY A 90 -23.48 12.83 -8.98
CA GLY A 90 -23.21 13.97 -8.11
C GLY A 90 -22.23 14.93 -8.74
N LYS A 91 -22.04 16.09 -8.11
CA LYS A 91 -21.24 17.19 -8.69
C LYS A 91 -19.88 17.38 -8.00
N ASN A 92 -19.83 17.24 -6.69
CA ASN A 92 -18.62 17.49 -5.93
C ASN A 92 -18.13 16.19 -5.27
N LEU A 93 -17.01 15.68 -5.75
CA LEU A 93 -16.39 14.46 -5.23
C LEU A 93 -15.09 14.79 -4.50
N SER A 94 -14.95 14.27 -3.29
CA SER A 94 -13.69 14.34 -2.55
C SER A 94 -13.26 12.96 -2.03
N VAL A 95 -11.96 12.79 -1.83
CA VAL A 95 -11.36 11.55 -1.32
C VAL A 95 -10.43 11.84 -0.15
N ARG A 96 -10.44 10.93 0.82
CA ARG A 96 -9.36 10.75 1.79
C ARG A 96 -8.65 9.44 1.49
N ALA A 97 -7.34 9.48 1.37
CA ALA A 97 -6.54 8.29 1.07
C ALA A 97 -5.27 8.27 1.91
N ILE A 98 -4.72 7.08 2.12
CA ILE A 98 -3.38 6.88 2.68
C ILE A 98 -2.41 6.67 1.51
N MET A 99 -1.44 7.56 1.37
CA MET A 99 -0.30 7.40 0.48
C MET A 99 0.84 6.75 1.26
N VAL A 100 1.36 5.65 0.75
CA VAL A 100 2.45 4.89 1.36
C VAL A 100 3.73 5.20 0.61
N LEU A 101 4.73 5.70 1.33
CA LEU A 101 6.02 6.11 0.80
C LEU A 101 7.14 5.30 1.47
N THR A 102 8.20 5.02 0.72
CA THR A 102 9.43 4.42 1.25
C THR A 102 10.67 5.12 0.68
N PRO A 103 11.82 5.12 1.38
CA PRO A 103 13.06 5.61 0.80
C PRO A 103 13.41 4.87 -0.49
N LYS A 104 13.79 5.59 -1.53
CA LYS A 104 14.18 5.02 -2.85
C LYS A 104 15.20 3.90 -2.72
N LYS A 105 16.19 4.05 -1.83
CA LYS A 105 17.22 3.04 -1.60
C LYS A 105 16.66 1.66 -1.22
N ASN A 106 15.54 1.61 -0.49
CA ASN A 106 14.93 0.34 -0.08
C ASN A 106 14.40 -0.45 -1.27
N ILE A 107 13.88 0.25 -2.28
CA ILE A 107 13.38 -0.35 -3.52
C ILE A 107 14.53 -0.75 -4.41
N TYR A 108 15.39 0.21 -4.74
CA TYR A 108 16.46 -0.01 -5.73
C TYR A 108 17.44 -1.11 -5.34
N SER A 109 17.74 -1.27 -4.05
CA SER A 109 18.62 -2.35 -3.59
C SER A 109 18.06 -3.72 -3.90
N VAL A 110 16.75 -3.92 -3.71
CA VAL A 110 16.09 -5.22 -3.94
C VAL A 110 15.84 -5.43 -5.43
N VAL A 111 15.37 -4.40 -6.15
CA VAL A 111 15.11 -4.46 -7.58
C VAL A 111 16.39 -4.79 -8.33
N SER A 112 17.49 -4.05 -8.10
CA SER A 112 18.77 -4.31 -8.75
C SER A 112 19.31 -5.72 -8.47
N LEU A 113 19.12 -6.25 -7.26
CA LEU A 113 19.50 -7.62 -6.93
C LEU A 113 18.76 -8.64 -7.78
N LEU A 114 17.45 -8.46 -7.98
CA LEU A 114 16.61 -9.36 -8.76
C LEU A 114 16.90 -9.24 -10.26
N GLU A 115 17.08 -8.03 -10.77
CA GLU A 115 17.44 -7.77 -12.16
C GLU A 115 18.81 -8.34 -12.51
N ASN A 116 19.80 -8.27 -11.62
CA ASN A 116 21.12 -8.86 -11.79
C ASN A 116 21.11 -10.39 -11.96
N VAL A 117 20.07 -11.07 -11.48
CA VAL A 117 19.88 -12.51 -11.69
C VAL A 117 18.91 -12.82 -12.85
N GLY A 118 18.58 -11.83 -13.67
CA GLY A 118 17.78 -11.97 -14.89
C GLY A 118 16.28 -11.98 -14.71
N LEU A 119 15.78 -11.45 -13.58
CA LEU A 119 14.34 -11.33 -13.31
C LEU A 119 13.82 -9.92 -13.59
N GLU A 120 12.68 -9.82 -14.24
CA GLU A 120 11.94 -8.57 -14.40
C GLU A 120 11.04 -8.34 -13.17
N VAL A 121 11.28 -7.26 -12.43
CA VAL A 121 10.40 -6.87 -11.31
C VAL A 121 9.22 -6.07 -11.84
N ILE A 122 8.02 -6.63 -11.79
CA ILE A 122 6.81 -6.01 -12.33
C ILE A 122 6.04 -5.19 -11.30
N ASP A 123 6.26 -5.45 -10.00
CA ASP A 123 5.66 -4.68 -8.91
C ASP A 123 6.46 -4.83 -7.61
N VAL A 124 6.38 -3.81 -6.75
CA VAL A 124 7.03 -3.76 -5.44
C VAL A 124 5.99 -3.38 -4.38
N SER A 125 5.94 -4.16 -3.30
CA SER A 125 5.09 -3.89 -2.15
C SER A 125 5.91 -3.75 -0.87
N LEU A 126 5.28 -3.39 0.24
CA LEU A 126 5.86 -3.51 1.58
C LEU A 126 5.40 -4.80 2.26
N ASN A 127 6.28 -5.43 3.05
CA ASN A 127 5.96 -6.68 3.74
C ASN A 127 4.65 -6.59 4.55
N ASN A 128 4.47 -5.53 5.31
CA ASN A 128 3.28 -5.35 6.14
C ASN A 128 1.98 -5.09 5.34
N ILE A 129 2.09 -4.64 4.09
CA ILE A 129 0.93 -4.57 3.16
C ILE A 129 0.52 -5.99 2.75
N GLY A 130 1.50 -6.87 2.51
CA GLY A 130 1.24 -8.29 2.31
C GLY A 130 0.57 -8.93 3.52
N ASP A 131 1.09 -8.66 4.72
CA ASP A 131 0.55 -9.17 5.98
C ASP A 131 -0.93 -8.77 6.16
N ILE A 132 -1.28 -7.48 6.02
CA ILE A 132 -2.67 -7.05 6.18
C ILE A 132 -3.59 -7.63 5.12
N ASN A 133 -3.13 -7.77 3.88
CA ASN A 133 -3.94 -8.35 2.81
C ASN A 133 -4.27 -9.83 3.06
N SER A 134 -3.34 -10.59 3.66
CA SER A 134 -3.55 -12.01 3.97
C SER A 134 -4.63 -12.25 5.04
N ILE A 135 -4.81 -11.28 5.96
CA ILE A 135 -5.79 -11.41 7.07
C ILE A 135 -7.02 -10.52 6.90
N ARG A 136 -7.04 -9.64 5.89
CA ARG A 136 -8.00 -8.55 5.74
C ARG A 136 -9.43 -9.01 5.75
N GLU A 137 -9.78 -9.97 4.91
CA GLU A 137 -11.17 -10.40 4.75
C GLU A 137 -11.69 -11.13 5.99
N LYS A 138 -10.84 -11.85 6.68
CA LYS A 138 -11.25 -12.68 7.81
C LYS A 138 -11.24 -11.92 9.15
N TYR A 139 -10.25 -11.03 9.36
CA TYR A 139 -10.02 -10.46 10.69
C TYR A 139 -9.99 -8.93 10.74
N ALA A 140 -9.66 -8.26 9.64
CA ALA A 140 -9.30 -6.85 9.70
C ALA A 140 -10.27 -5.90 8.97
N LYS A 141 -11.20 -6.40 8.17
CA LYS A 141 -12.04 -5.60 7.25
C LYS A 141 -12.85 -4.50 7.96
N GLU A 142 -13.41 -4.79 9.12
CA GLU A 142 -14.28 -3.85 9.87
C GLU A 142 -13.68 -3.45 11.23
N GLN A 143 -12.44 -3.84 11.52
CA GLN A 143 -11.82 -3.66 12.84
C GLN A 143 -10.65 -2.69 12.80
N VAL A 144 -10.31 -2.19 13.98
CA VAL A 144 -9.06 -1.49 14.28
C VAL A 144 -8.18 -2.45 15.07
N GLY A 145 -6.90 -2.54 14.71
CA GLY A 145 -5.99 -3.44 15.39
C GLY A 145 -4.53 -3.20 15.01
N ALA A 146 -3.69 -4.13 15.43
CA ALA A 146 -2.27 -4.12 15.13
C ALA A 146 -1.82 -5.49 14.60
N ILE A 147 -0.87 -5.47 13.66
CA ILE A 147 -0.08 -6.62 13.25
C ILE A 147 1.29 -6.45 13.86
N ILE A 148 1.76 -7.48 14.55
CA ILE A 148 3.11 -7.53 15.12
C ILE A 148 3.87 -8.62 14.38
N ASN A 149 4.92 -8.23 13.68
CA ASN A 149 5.82 -9.16 12.97
C ASN A 149 7.16 -9.17 13.70
N ILE A 150 7.48 -10.29 14.37
CA ILE A 150 8.70 -10.48 15.12
C ILE A 150 9.69 -11.24 14.24
N GLY A 151 10.68 -10.51 13.72
CA GLY A 151 11.78 -11.09 12.95
C GLY A 151 12.97 -11.49 13.83
N SER A 152 14.09 -11.82 13.23
CA SER A 152 15.32 -12.18 13.94
C SER A 152 15.93 -11.00 14.70
N GLU A 153 16.06 -9.83 14.05
CA GLU A 153 16.75 -8.66 14.60
C GLU A 153 15.80 -7.49 14.87
N THR A 154 14.59 -7.52 14.30
CA THR A 154 13.64 -6.41 14.39
C THR A 154 12.22 -6.90 14.59
N THR A 155 11.42 -6.09 15.28
CA THR A 155 9.97 -6.28 15.39
C THR A 155 9.28 -5.08 14.72
N THR A 156 8.36 -5.37 13.81
CA THR A 156 7.52 -4.37 13.16
C THR A 156 6.12 -4.39 13.77
N VAL A 157 5.63 -3.21 14.18
CA VAL A 157 4.25 -3.02 14.66
C VAL A 157 3.52 -2.14 13.66
N SER A 158 2.49 -2.68 13.02
CA SER A 158 1.67 -1.97 12.02
C SER A 158 0.24 -1.81 12.54
N LEU A 159 -0.20 -0.58 12.72
CA LEU A 159 -1.58 -0.27 13.11
C LEU A 159 -2.46 -0.21 11.86
N TYR A 160 -3.62 -0.84 11.93
CA TYR A 160 -4.60 -0.79 10.84
C TYR A 160 -5.97 -0.33 11.32
N ASN A 161 -6.71 0.26 10.40
CA ASN A 161 -8.11 0.62 10.56
C ASN A 161 -8.89 0.13 9.34
N LYS A 162 -9.84 -0.76 9.55
CA LYS A 162 -10.69 -1.35 8.50
C LYS A 162 -9.88 -1.91 7.32
N GLY A 163 -8.84 -2.70 7.64
CA GLY A 163 -7.99 -3.36 6.66
C GLY A 163 -7.02 -2.43 5.92
N ILE A 164 -6.82 -1.20 6.38
CA ILE A 164 -5.86 -0.24 5.83
C ILE A 164 -4.82 0.08 6.88
N ILE A 165 -3.53 -0.12 6.59
CA ILE A 165 -2.45 0.29 7.50
C ILE A 165 -2.39 1.82 7.53
N VAL A 166 -2.44 2.36 8.75
CA VAL A 166 -2.43 3.81 8.98
C VAL A 166 -1.10 4.29 9.56
N LYS A 167 -0.33 3.39 10.17
CA LYS A 167 0.99 3.68 10.72
C LYS A 167 1.77 2.39 10.91
N SER A 168 3.09 2.45 10.75
CA SER A 168 4.01 1.37 11.10
C SER A 168 5.19 1.92 11.89
N SER A 169 5.73 1.11 12.79
CA SER A 169 6.93 1.41 13.56
C SER A 169 7.79 0.17 13.67
N ILE A 170 9.10 0.35 13.80
CA ILE A 170 10.07 -0.72 13.90
C ILE A 170 10.85 -0.57 15.20
N ILE A 171 11.04 -1.69 15.87
CA ILE A 171 11.81 -1.83 17.10
C ILE A 171 13.03 -2.68 16.75
N GLY A 172 14.23 -2.25 17.14
CA GLY A 172 15.50 -2.96 16.90
C GLY A 172 15.70 -4.15 17.86
N LEU A 173 14.66 -4.88 18.16
CA LEU A 173 14.66 -6.09 18.98
C LEU A 173 13.89 -7.18 18.24
N GLY A 174 14.41 -8.41 18.25
CA GLY A 174 13.81 -9.57 17.61
C GLY A 174 14.15 -10.86 18.32
N GLY A 175 13.84 -12.00 17.73
CA GLY A 175 14.08 -13.32 18.31
C GLY A 175 15.52 -13.57 18.72
N LYS A 176 16.50 -13.04 17.96
CA LYS A 176 17.93 -13.15 18.29
C LYS A 176 18.30 -12.55 19.66
N ASN A 177 17.58 -11.53 20.11
CA ASN A 177 17.80 -10.97 21.45
C ASN A 177 17.38 -11.97 22.53
N ILE A 178 16.30 -12.71 22.31
CA ILE A 178 15.82 -13.76 23.21
C ILE A 178 16.86 -14.90 23.26
N ASP A 179 17.36 -15.34 22.08
CA ASP A 179 18.35 -16.41 21.98
C ASP A 179 19.67 -16.04 22.68
N ASN A 180 20.04 -14.75 22.70
CA ASN A 180 21.25 -14.28 23.38
C ASN A 180 21.10 -14.16 24.92
N ASP A 181 19.86 -14.10 25.40
CA ASP A 181 19.55 -13.97 26.85
C ASP A 181 19.38 -15.35 27.55
N ILE A 182 19.36 -16.43 26.78
CA ILE A 182 19.29 -17.82 27.25
C ILE A 182 20.68 -18.47 27.26
#